data_6ff117a059060171cb8193d9e2e0482c
#
_entry.id   6ff117a059060171cb8193d9e2e0482c
#
_cell.length_a   1.000
_cell.length_b   1.000
_cell.length_c   1.000
_cell.angle_alpha   90.00
_cell.angle_beta   90.00
_cell.angle_gamma   90.00
#
_symmetry.space_group_name_H-M   'P 1'
#
loop_
_entity.id
_entity.type
_entity.pdbx_description
1 polymer ?
#
loop_
_entity_poly.entity_id
_entity_poly.type
_entity_poly.pdbx_seq_one_letter_code
_entity_poly.pdbx_strand_id
1 'polypeptide(L)'
;MASDTKTLIETAITRFIEEVPALAPLKLVAGLELRGRGDVQMYRIEMPGPKVSKDIAPDAKVRLEIPRAAFNELATKGHVGDWRRSFERGEAKATGVEQVIRLIGQVVERQEERSRTRRARAR
;
A
#
# COMPACT_ATOMS: atom_id res chain seq x y z
N MET A 1 -17.20 -1.37 15.35
CA MET A 1 -17.06 -1.59 15.13
C MET A 1 -16.37 -1.75 14.32
N ALA A 2 -16.38 -2.01 14.09
CA ALA A 2 -15.79 -2.40 13.22
C ALA A 2 -15.21 -1.54 12.50
N SER A 3 -14.35 -1.49 12.78
CA SER A 3 -13.70 -0.76 12.14
C SER A 3 -13.83 -0.91 10.87
N ASP A 4 -13.99 -0.22 10.48
CA ASP A 4 -14.11 0.05 9.33
C ASP A 4 -12.90 -0.28 8.58
N THR A 5 -12.90 -1.28 7.77
CA THR A 5 -11.83 -1.64 6.86
C THR A 5 -11.48 -0.46 5.97
N LYS A 6 -12.48 0.27 5.53
CA LYS A 6 -12.28 1.46 4.72
C LYS A 6 -11.39 2.49 5.44
N THR A 7 -11.69 2.76 6.71
CA THR A 7 -10.90 3.70 7.51
C THR A 7 -9.48 3.18 7.70
N LEU A 8 -9.33 1.88 7.91
CA LEU A 8 -8.01 1.27 8.06
C LEU A 8 -7.19 1.43 6.79
N ILE A 9 -7.82 1.25 5.62
CA ILE A 9 -7.15 1.43 4.34
C ILE A 9 -6.71 2.88 4.17
N GLU A 10 -7.61 3.82 4.47
CA GLU A 10 -7.27 5.25 4.39
C GLU A 10 -6.09 5.59 5.28
N THR A 11 -6.10 5.09 6.50
CA THR A 11 -5.02 5.34 7.46
C THR A 11 -3.70 4.74 6.97
N ALA A 12 -3.75 3.51 6.46
CA ALA A 12 -2.55 2.84 5.96
C ALA A 12 -1.91 3.60 4.80
N ILE A 13 -2.74 4.06 3.86
CA ILE A 13 -2.24 4.78 2.69
C ILE A 13 -1.68 6.14 3.11
N THR A 14 -2.37 6.84 3.99
CA THR A 14 -1.91 8.14 4.48
C THR A 14 -0.54 8.01 5.15
N ARG A 15 -0.38 6.99 6.00
CA ARG A 15 0.90 6.75 6.67
C ARG A 15 1.99 6.39 5.67
N PHE A 16 1.65 5.58 4.67
CA PHE A 16 2.61 5.19 3.65
C PHE A 16 3.10 6.42 2.89
N ILE A 17 2.19 7.32 2.51
CA ILE A 17 2.55 8.54 1.81
C ILE A 17 3.37 9.47 2.71
N GLU A 18 3.07 9.52 4.01
CA GLU A 18 3.87 10.31 4.95
C GLU A 18 5.30 9.79 5.03
N GLU A 19 5.49 8.47 4.97
CA GLU A 19 6.83 7.89 4.97
C GLU A 19 7.52 8.03 3.61
N VAL A 20 6.75 8.09 2.52
CA VAL A 20 7.28 8.21 1.16
C VAL A 20 6.62 9.41 0.47
N PRO A 21 7.00 10.64 0.85
CA PRO A 21 6.34 11.85 0.33
C PRO A 21 6.36 12.00 -1.18
N ALA A 22 7.32 11.38 -1.84
CA ALA A 22 7.40 11.45 -3.30
C ALA A 22 6.18 10.81 -3.98
N LEU A 23 5.41 9.99 -3.27
CA LEU A 23 4.20 9.39 -3.82
C LEU A 23 2.97 10.30 -3.71
N ALA A 24 3.05 11.37 -2.91
CA ALA A 24 1.90 12.23 -2.65
C ALA A 24 1.25 12.80 -3.92
N PRO A 25 2.00 13.24 -4.96
CA PRO A 25 1.37 13.78 -6.15
C PRO A 25 0.92 12.73 -7.16
N LEU A 26 1.10 11.46 -6.86
CA LEU A 26 0.77 10.40 -7.81
C LEU A 26 -0.74 10.29 -8.00
N LYS A 27 -1.19 10.40 -9.25
CA LYS A 27 -2.61 10.27 -9.58
C LYS A 27 -2.84 8.91 -10.23
N LEU A 28 -3.57 8.05 -9.55
CA LEU A 28 -3.94 6.77 -10.11
C LEU A 28 -5.08 6.13 -9.34
N VAL A 29 -5.67 5.11 -9.94
CA VAL A 29 -6.65 4.26 -9.29
C VAL A 29 -5.98 2.94 -9.00
N ALA A 30 -6.10 2.46 -7.77
CA ALA A 30 -5.59 1.16 -7.36
C ALA A 30 -6.75 0.28 -6.91
N GLY A 31 -6.61 -1.02 -7.12
CA GLY A 31 -7.54 -2.00 -6.58
C GLY A 31 -6.86 -2.73 -5.44
N LEU A 32 -7.61 -3.04 -4.41
CA LEU A 32 -7.09 -3.81 -3.27
C LEU A 32 -7.99 -5.01 -3.03
N GLU A 33 -7.40 -6.21 -3.03
CA GLU A 33 -8.09 -7.43 -2.68
C GLU A 33 -7.62 -7.90 -1.32
N LEU A 34 -8.55 -7.99 -0.38
CA LEU A 34 -8.28 -8.54 0.93
C LEU A 34 -8.87 -9.94 1.00
N ARG A 35 -8.00 -10.94 1.14
CA ARG A 35 -8.44 -12.33 1.16
C ARG A 35 -8.61 -12.83 2.57
N GLY A 36 -9.82 -13.25 2.89
CA GLY A 36 -10.12 -13.88 4.16
C GLY A 36 -10.45 -15.35 3.94
N ARG A 37 -10.92 -16.01 4.98
CA ARG A 37 -11.35 -17.39 4.86
C ARG A 37 -12.66 -17.42 4.11
N GLY A 38 -12.65 -18.00 2.93
CA GLY A 38 -13.87 -18.19 2.17
C GLY A 38 -14.43 -16.95 1.51
N ASP A 39 -13.78 -15.80 1.65
CA ASP A 39 -14.26 -14.60 0.98
C ASP A 39 -13.11 -13.70 0.53
N VAL A 40 -13.43 -12.82 -0.40
CA VAL A 40 -12.51 -11.81 -0.91
C VAL A 40 -13.26 -10.48 -0.91
N GLN A 41 -12.67 -9.47 -0.29
CA GLN A 41 -13.24 -8.12 -0.30
C GLN A 41 -12.42 -7.25 -1.22
N MET A 42 -13.10 -6.48 -2.08
CA MET A 42 -12.44 -5.63 -3.05
C MET A 42 -12.72 -4.17 -2.76
N TYR A 43 -11.68 -3.36 -2.84
CA TYR A 43 -11.77 -1.92 -2.60
C TYR A 43 -11.14 -1.16 -3.76
N ARG A 44 -11.74 -0.02 -4.06
CA ARG A 44 -11.24 0.91 -5.06
C ARG A 44 -10.62 2.09 -4.34
N ILE A 45 -9.41 2.43 -4.70
CA ILE A 45 -8.66 3.51 -4.07
C ILE A 45 -8.27 4.53 -5.14
N GLU A 46 -8.72 5.77 -4.97
CA GLU A 46 -8.35 6.86 -5.88
C GLU A 46 -7.32 7.74 -5.20
N MET A 47 -6.22 7.95 -5.90
CA MET A 47 -5.12 8.79 -5.42
C MET A 47 -5.04 10.05 -6.26
N PRO A 48 -4.74 11.21 -5.72
CA PRO A 48 -4.49 11.47 -4.31
C PRO A 48 -5.79 11.56 -3.51
N GLY A 49 -5.66 11.56 -2.24
CA GLY A 49 -6.78 11.61 -1.33
C GLY A 49 -6.35 11.01 0.00
N PRO A 50 -6.39 9.70 0.16
CA PRO A 50 -7.02 8.70 -0.70
C PRO A 50 -8.54 8.68 -0.57
N LYS A 51 -9.21 8.34 -1.64
CA LYS A 51 -10.65 8.13 -1.63
C LYS A 51 -10.89 6.63 -1.78
N VAL A 52 -11.42 6.01 -0.76
CA VAL A 52 -11.60 4.55 -0.70
C VAL A 52 -13.08 4.22 -0.77
N SER A 53 -13.43 3.26 -1.63
CA SER A 53 -14.80 2.75 -1.68
C SER A 53 -14.75 1.22 -1.82
N LYS A 54 -15.78 0.56 -1.31
CA LYS A 54 -15.87 -0.89 -1.42
C LYS A 54 -16.48 -1.21 -2.78
N ASP A 55 -15.62 -1.45 -3.74
CA ASP A 55 -16.04 -1.62 -5.13
C ASP A 55 -14.92 -2.28 -5.91
N ILE A 56 -15.27 -2.79 -7.08
CA ILE A 56 -14.26 -3.27 -8.03
C ILE A 56 -13.66 -2.05 -8.72
N ALA A 57 -12.45 -2.21 -9.23
CA ALA A 57 -11.74 -1.13 -9.90
C ALA A 57 -11.22 -1.61 -11.26
N PRO A 58 -12.10 -1.72 -12.26
CA PRO A 58 -11.67 -2.22 -13.57
C PRO A 58 -10.67 -1.28 -14.27
N ASP A 59 -10.66 -0.02 -13.88
CA ASP A 59 -9.72 0.97 -14.41
C ASP A 59 -8.44 1.10 -13.58
N ALA A 60 -8.23 0.21 -12.62
CA ALA A 60 -7.05 0.30 -11.76
C ALA A 60 -5.77 0.08 -12.53
N LYS A 61 -4.79 0.93 -12.30
CA LYS A 61 -3.45 0.78 -12.87
C LYS A 61 -2.63 -0.23 -12.09
N VAL A 62 -2.94 -0.41 -10.82
CA VAL A 62 -2.25 -1.35 -9.94
C VAL A 62 -3.28 -2.09 -9.11
N ARG A 63 -3.11 -3.39 -8.95
CA ARG A 63 -3.95 -4.20 -8.08
C ARG A 63 -3.07 -4.86 -7.05
N LEU A 64 -3.47 -4.76 -5.80
CA LEU A 64 -2.76 -5.38 -4.68
C LEU A 64 -3.61 -6.50 -4.12
N GLU A 65 -2.99 -7.65 -3.88
CA GLU A 65 -3.64 -8.79 -3.25
C GLU A 65 -2.89 -9.12 -1.99
N ILE A 66 -3.59 -9.23 -0.87
CA ILE A 66 -2.95 -9.52 0.40
C ILE A 66 -3.95 -10.21 1.32
N PRO A 67 -3.52 -11.18 2.14
CA PRO A 67 -4.40 -11.76 3.15
C PRO A 67 -4.86 -10.69 4.14
N ARG A 68 -6.13 -10.76 4.52
CA ARG A 68 -6.70 -9.75 5.43
C ARG A 68 -5.93 -9.63 6.73
N ALA A 69 -5.53 -10.75 7.32
CA ALA A 69 -4.78 -10.73 8.58
C ALA A 69 -3.46 -9.99 8.43
N ALA A 70 -2.74 -10.24 7.33
CA ALA A 70 -1.48 -9.56 7.07
C ALA A 70 -1.70 -8.08 6.84
N PHE A 71 -2.75 -7.72 6.09
CA PHE A 71 -3.09 -6.32 5.87
C PHE A 71 -3.38 -5.60 7.17
N ASN A 72 -4.20 -6.21 8.04
CA ASN A 72 -4.57 -5.59 9.31
C ASN A 72 -3.34 -5.31 10.17
N GLU A 73 -2.40 -6.25 10.20
CA GLU A 73 -1.18 -6.06 10.95
C GLU A 73 -0.31 -4.95 10.38
N LEU A 74 -0.12 -4.96 9.06
CA LEU A 74 0.69 -3.94 8.39
C LEU A 74 0.08 -2.55 8.51
N ALA A 75 -1.25 -2.47 8.37
CA ALA A 75 -1.93 -1.18 8.44
C ALA A 75 -1.89 -0.60 9.84
N THR A 76 -1.84 -1.44 10.86
CA THR A 76 -1.84 -1.01 12.25
C THR A 76 -0.44 -0.70 12.76
N LYS A 77 0.53 -1.52 12.43
CA LYS A 77 1.87 -1.44 13.00
C LYS A 77 2.99 -1.29 12.00
N GLY A 78 2.72 -1.55 10.72
CA GLY A 78 3.76 -1.65 9.72
C GLY A 78 4.32 -0.31 9.26
N HIS A 79 5.56 -0.35 8.86
CA HIS A 79 6.23 0.74 8.17
C HIS A 79 6.52 0.29 6.74
N VAL A 80 7.02 1.20 5.93
CA VAL A 80 7.30 0.91 4.51
C VAL A 80 8.14 -0.35 4.33
N GLY A 81 9.17 -0.54 5.17
CA GLY A 81 10.00 -1.72 5.09
C GLY A 81 9.23 -3.02 5.34
N ASP A 82 8.24 -2.99 6.22
CA ASP A 82 7.41 -4.15 6.51
C ASP A 82 6.53 -4.51 5.30
N TRP A 83 5.95 -3.49 4.65
CA TRP A 83 5.19 -3.70 3.43
C TRP A 83 6.07 -4.30 2.35
N ARG A 84 7.27 -3.76 2.17
CA ARG A 84 8.19 -4.25 1.17
C ARG A 84 8.55 -5.72 1.41
N ARG A 85 8.80 -6.10 2.65
CA ARG A 85 9.11 -7.49 2.99
C ARG A 85 7.95 -8.42 2.69
N SER A 86 6.73 -7.95 2.91
CA SER A 86 5.53 -8.74 2.61
C SER A 86 5.46 -9.06 1.11
N PHE A 87 5.78 -8.09 0.26
CA PHE A 87 5.83 -8.33 -1.19
C PHE A 87 6.99 -9.26 -1.57
N GLU A 88 8.14 -9.08 -0.94
CA GLU A 88 9.30 -9.93 -1.23
C GLU A 88 9.06 -11.38 -0.87
N ARG A 89 8.32 -11.64 0.19
CA ARG A 89 7.98 -13.00 0.61
C ARG A 89 6.83 -13.59 -0.20
N GLY A 90 6.19 -12.82 -1.05
CA GLY A 90 5.05 -13.28 -1.82
C GLY A 90 3.74 -13.31 -1.04
N GLU A 91 3.71 -12.78 0.17
CA GLU A 91 2.50 -12.68 0.97
C GLU A 91 1.55 -11.66 0.35
N ALA A 92 2.10 -10.52 -0.06
CA ALA A 92 1.37 -9.51 -0.82
C ALA A 92 1.84 -9.55 -2.26
N LYS A 93 0.92 -9.33 -3.20
CA LYS A 93 1.24 -9.35 -4.63
C LYS A 93 0.70 -8.10 -5.29
N ALA A 94 1.45 -7.59 -6.26
CA ALA A 94 1.04 -6.44 -7.05
C ALA A 94 1.02 -6.81 -8.52
N THR A 95 -0.07 -6.49 -9.20
CA THR A 95 -0.21 -6.72 -10.64
C THR A 95 -0.76 -5.45 -11.28
N GLY A 96 -0.70 -5.37 -12.60
CA GLY A 96 -1.22 -4.23 -13.35
C GLY A 96 -0.18 -3.67 -14.30
N VAL A 97 -0.15 -2.33 -14.44
CA VAL A 97 0.78 -1.68 -15.34
C VAL A 97 2.18 -1.78 -14.75
N GLU A 98 3.02 -2.58 -15.40
CA GLU A 98 4.34 -2.91 -14.89
C GLU A 98 5.21 -1.68 -14.65
N GLN A 99 5.12 -0.70 -15.54
CA GLN A 99 5.90 0.53 -15.40
C GLN A 99 5.53 1.31 -14.16
N VAL A 100 4.24 1.32 -13.80
CA VAL A 100 3.76 2.01 -12.61
C VAL A 100 4.27 1.29 -11.36
N ILE A 101 4.16 -0.03 -11.34
CA ILE A 101 4.62 -0.84 -10.21
C ILE A 101 6.12 -0.64 -10.00
N ARG A 102 6.89 -0.64 -11.08
CA ARG A 102 8.34 -0.46 -11.02
C ARG A 102 8.69 0.93 -10.50
N LEU A 103 7.98 1.95 -10.96
CA LEU A 103 8.21 3.32 -10.51
C LEU A 103 7.97 3.45 -9.01
N ILE A 104 6.86 2.89 -8.53
CA ILE A 104 6.54 2.94 -7.10
C ILE A 104 7.63 2.24 -6.30
N GLY A 105 8.07 1.07 -6.77
CA GLY A 105 9.11 0.32 -6.10
C GLY A 105 10.42 1.09 -6.00
N GLN A 106 10.80 1.79 -7.07
CA GLN A 106 12.02 2.60 -7.08
C GLN A 106 11.93 3.76 -6.11
N VAL A 107 10.78 4.43 -6.08
CA VAL A 107 10.58 5.56 -5.18
C VAL A 107 10.65 5.12 -3.72
N VAL A 108 10.03 3.99 -3.40
CA VAL A 108 10.06 3.43 -2.06
C VAL A 108 11.49 3.07 -1.66
N GLU A 109 12.22 2.43 -2.56
CA GLU A 109 13.59 2.02 -2.30
C GLU A 109 14.50 3.21 -2.00
N ARG A 110 14.37 4.28 -2.80
CA ARG A 110 15.14 5.50 -2.56
C ARG A 110 14.84 6.12 -1.22
N GLN A 111 13.56 6.10 -0.83
CA GLN A 111 13.17 6.67 0.46
C GLN A 111 13.77 5.88 1.61
N GLU A 112 13.79 4.57 1.51
CA GLU A 112 14.39 3.72 2.53
C GLU A 112 15.89 3.98 2.65
N GLU A 113 16.58 4.16 1.53
CA GLU A 113 18.00 4.49 1.53
C GLU A 113 18.26 5.81 2.23
N ARG A 114 17.45 6.83 1.91
CA ARG A 114 17.59 8.13 2.56
C ARG A 114 17.39 8.04 4.06
N SER A 115 16.40 7.27 4.47
CA SER A 115 16.10 7.10 5.89
C SER A 115 17.25 6.41 6.62
N ARG A 116 17.85 5.40 6.00
CA ARG A 116 19.00 4.72 6.58
C ARG A 116 20.21 5.64 6.71
N THR A 117 20.47 6.42 5.67
CA THR A 117 21.57 7.38 5.67
C THR A 117 21.37 8.43 6.74
N ARG A 118 20.16 8.96 6.87
CA ARG A 118 19.83 9.94 7.89
C ARG A 118 20.05 9.39 9.30
N ARG A 119 19.62 8.17 9.56
CA ARG A 119 19.80 7.53 10.85
C ARG A 119 21.29 7.31 11.16
N ALA A 120 22.06 6.90 10.16
CA ALA A 120 23.49 6.71 10.34
C ALA A 120 24.20 8.01 10.67
N ARG A 121 23.78 9.13 10.05
CA ARG A 121 24.38 10.43 10.32
C ARG A 121 24.00 11.00 11.68
N ALA A 122 22.88 10.59 12.20
CA ALA A 122 22.38 11.10 13.48
C ALA A 122 23.14 10.54 14.68
N ARG A 123 23.99 9.53 14.48
CA ARG A 123 24.77 8.95 15.56
C ARG A 123 26.08 9.66 15.82
#